data_6d20e9eeb2a87b5854e36cf5bf340888
#
_entry.id   6d20e9eeb2a87b5854e36cf5bf340888
#
_cell.length_a   1.000
_cell.length_b   1.000
_cell.length_c   1.000
_cell.angle_alpha   90.00
_cell.angle_beta   90.00
_cell.angle_gamma   90.00
#
_symmetry.space_group_name_H-M   'P 1'
#
loop_
_entity.id
_entity.type
_entity.pdbx_description
1 polymer ?
#
loop_
_entity_poly.entity_id
_entity_poly.type
_entity_poly.pdbx_seq_one_letter_code
_entity_poly.pdbx_strand_id
1 'polypeptide(L)'
;MFNYTKAASAPRQSGETGPPLMPLSVYITGFTMGLSLIVAIGAQNSFVLRQGLRNEHVFAVCLICALSDAVLILAGVLGLKQATALLPMLEPALRYGGAAFLIWYGARSLLSALRSSEALAVGTAGGATLSDSLVTCAALTWLNPHVYLDTVLLIGSVARQFPGRELVFAAGAMTASFLFFFGLGYGARWLRPLFADPRSWRILDGIVAATMWAIAFKLLRGG
;
A
#
# COMPACT_ATOMS: atom_id res chain seq x y z
N MET A 1 -55.44 49.29 25.75
CA MET A 1 -55.50 48.18 24.77
C MET A 1 -54.07 47.76 24.54
N PHE A 2 -53.58 46.80 25.32
CA PHE A 2 -52.18 46.37 25.32
C PHE A 2 -52.04 45.17 24.37
N ASN A 3 -51.25 45.32 23.29
CA ASN A 3 -50.88 44.22 22.38
C ASN A 3 -49.54 43.62 22.79
N TYR A 4 -49.58 42.43 23.40
CA TYR A 4 -48.37 41.61 23.65
C TYR A 4 -47.99 40.86 22.37
N THR A 5 -46.95 41.32 21.72
CA THR A 5 -46.33 40.57 20.62
C THR A 5 -45.45 39.47 21.23
N LYS A 6 -45.89 38.24 21.13
CA LYS A 6 -45.20 37.03 21.56
C LYS A 6 -44.02 36.77 20.61
N ALA A 7 -42.81 37.03 21.10
CA ALA A 7 -41.57 36.66 20.38
C ALA A 7 -41.51 35.13 20.32
N ALA A 8 -41.63 34.58 19.13
CA ALA A 8 -41.43 33.15 18.87
C ALA A 8 -39.93 32.86 19.00
N SER A 9 -39.56 32.13 20.05
CA SER A 9 -38.23 31.57 20.20
C SER A 9 -38.00 30.50 19.12
N ALA A 10 -37.13 30.75 18.17
CA ALA A 10 -36.65 29.74 17.21
C ALA A 10 -36.08 28.55 17.98
N PRO A 11 -36.37 27.30 17.55
CA PRO A 11 -35.76 26.13 18.16
C PRO A 11 -34.26 26.17 17.90
N ARG A 12 -33.44 26.14 18.96
CA ARG A 12 -32.02 25.83 18.88
C ARG A 12 -31.91 24.45 18.26
N GLN A 13 -31.38 24.39 17.04
CA GLN A 13 -30.87 23.15 16.49
C GLN A 13 -29.69 22.74 17.40
N SER A 14 -30.00 21.84 18.32
CA SER A 14 -28.96 21.05 19.01
C SER A 14 -28.32 20.19 17.95
N GLY A 15 -27.18 20.67 17.38
CA GLY A 15 -26.29 19.83 16.60
C GLY A 15 -25.95 18.62 17.47
N GLU A 16 -26.42 17.46 17.08
CA GLU A 16 -26.02 16.19 17.68
C GLU A 16 -24.51 16.01 17.42
N THR A 17 -23.71 16.62 18.25
CA THR A 17 -22.33 16.18 18.43
C THR A 17 -22.40 14.88 19.20
N GLY A 18 -22.39 13.77 18.51
CA GLY A 18 -22.17 12.46 19.13
C GLY A 18 -20.97 12.53 20.09
N PRO A 19 -20.88 11.61 21.05
CA PRO A 19 -19.80 11.66 22.05
C PRO A 19 -18.44 11.81 21.35
N PRO A 20 -17.54 12.68 21.87
CA PRO A 20 -16.26 12.92 21.23
C PRO A 20 -15.52 11.59 21.11
N LEU A 21 -15.32 11.13 19.87
CA LEU A 21 -14.59 9.88 19.59
C LEU A 21 -13.25 9.93 20.33
N MET A 22 -12.98 8.94 21.18
CA MET A 22 -11.71 8.89 21.90
C MET A 22 -10.56 8.83 20.90
N PRO A 23 -9.40 9.46 21.16
CA PRO A 23 -8.23 9.40 20.26
C PRO A 23 -7.86 7.97 19.86
N LEU A 24 -8.03 7.03 20.79
CA LEU A 24 -7.74 5.61 20.57
C LEU A 24 -8.67 4.98 19.51
N SER A 25 -9.96 5.30 19.50
CA SER A 25 -10.88 4.75 18.48
C SER A 25 -10.53 5.25 17.09
N VAL A 26 -10.14 6.51 16.94
CA VAL A 26 -9.70 7.09 15.68
C VAL A 26 -8.40 6.43 15.19
N TYR A 27 -7.45 6.20 16.10
CA TYR A 27 -6.21 5.48 15.79
C TYR A 27 -6.49 4.05 15.32
N ILE A 28 -7.34 3.30 16.04
CA ILE A 28 -7.72 1.92 15.67
C ILE A 28 -8.43 1.91 14.32
N THR A 29 -9.28 2.88 14.03
CA THR A 29 -9.94 3.00 12.72
C THR A 29 -8.91 3.22 11.62
N GLY A 30 -7.95 4.12 11.80
CA GLY A 30 -6.84 4.32 10.86
C GLY A 30 -6.00 3.06 10.67
N PHE A 31 -5.68 2.38 11.77
CA PHE A 31 -4.91 1.13 11.76
C PHE A 31 -5.63 0.02 10.98
N THR A 32 -6.88 -0.25 11.30
CA THR A 32 -7.66 -1.32 10.65
C THR A 32 -7.91 -1.03 9.18
N MET A 33 -8.19 0.22 8.84
CA MET A 33 -8.36 0.64 7.45
C MET A 33 -7.05 0.50 6.67
N GLY A 34 -5.94 1.03 7.20
CA GLY A 34 -4.62 0.89 6.59
C GLY A 34 -4.26 -0.58 6.38
N LEU A 35 -4.45 -1.42 7.41
CA LEU A 35 -4.17 -2.85 7.31
C LEU A 35 -5.03 -3.53 6.24
N SER A 36 -6.32 -3.22 6.14
CA SER A 36 -7.23 -3.83 5.16
C SER A 36 -6.83 -3.52 3.71
N LEU A 37 -6.30 -2.34 3.45
CA LEU A 37 -5.84 -1.94 2.12
C LEU A 37 -4.49 -2.59 1.75
N ILE A 38 -3.57 -2.69 2.73
CA ILE A 38 -2.21 -3.20 2.50
C ILE A 38 -2.17 -4.73 2.37
N VAL A 39 -3.06 -5.46 3.07
CA VAL A 39 -3.12 -6.94 3.03
C VAL A 39 -3.49 -7.47 1.65
N ALA A 40 -4.12 -6.68 0.80
CA ALA A 40 -4.42 -7.08 -0.57
C ALA A 40 -3.13 -7.51 -1.29
N ILE A 41 -3.15 -8.74 -1.85
CA ILE A 41 -1.98 -9.31 -2.55
C ILE A 41 -1.70 -8.47 -3.79
N GLY A 42 -0.57 -7.75 -3.77
CA GLY A 42 -0.11 -6.91 -4.87
C GLY A 42 1.33 -7.23 -5.27
N ALA A 43 1.80 -6.51 -6.28
CA ALA A 43 3.16 -6.60 -6.79
C ALA A 43 4.20 -6.36 -5.69
N GLN A 44 4.00 -5.33 -4.89
CA GLN A 44 4.89 -4.93 -3.80
C GLN A 44 4.97 -6.02 -2.70
N ASN A 45 3.82 -6.53 -2.24
CA ASN A 45 3.78 -7.56 -1.20
C ASN A 45 4.46 -8.86 -1.64
N SER A 46 4.26 -9.26 -2.90
CA SER A 46 4.94 -10.41 -3.50
C SER A 46 6.45 -10.22 -3.54
N PHE A 47 6.92 -9.02 -3.84
CA PHE A 47 8.35 -8.68 -3.84
C PHE A 47 8.94 -8.74 -2.42
N VAL A 48 8.26 -8.13 -1.42
CA VAL A 48 8.69 -8.17 -0.01
C VAL A 48 8.77 -9.60 0.50
N LEU A 49 7.74 -10.43 0.22
CA LEU A 49 7.73 -11.85 0.57
C LEU A 49 8.94 -12.58 -0.02
N ARG A 50 9.25 -12.34 -1.30
CA ARG A 50 10.39 -12.95 -1.98
C ARG A 50 11.71 -12.55 -1.34
N GLN A 51 11.92 -11.28 -1.01
CA GLN A 51 13.11 -10.79 -0.32
C GLN A 51 13.24 -11.44 1.08
N GLY A 52 12.13 -11.56 1.80
CA GLY A 52 12.09 -12.24 3.11
C GLY A 52 12.45 -13.73 3.03
N LEU A 53 11.92 -14.45 2.02
CA LEU A 53 12.26 -15.85 1.77
C LEU A 53 13.76 -16.03 1.45
N ARG A 54 14.34 -15.13 0.66
CA ARG A 54 15.78 -15.14 0.29
C ARG A 54 16.65 -14.60 1.41
N ASN A 55 16.09 -13.88 2.38
CA ASN A 55 16.83 -13.10 3.39
C ASN A 55 17.76 -12.04 2.80
N GLU A 56 17.36 -11.45 1.69
CA GLU A 56 18.12 -10.44 0.97
C GLU A 56 17.53 -9.05 1.26
N HIS A 57 18.33 -8.15 1.82
CA HIS A 57 17.99 -6.73 2.06
C HIS A 57 16.62 -6.48 2.76
N VAL A 58 16.14 -7.44 3.59
CA VAL A 58 14.78 -7.45 4.16
C VAL A 58 14.46 -6.15 4.90
N PHE A 59 15.37 -5.70 5.79
CA PHE A 59 15.16 -4.48 6.55
C PHE A 59 14.97 -3.25 5.64
N ALA A 60 15.87 -3.08 4.67
CA ALA A 60 15.85 -1.91 3.78
C ALA A 60 14.61 -1.90 2.88
N VAL A 61 14.20 -3.07 2.38
CA VAL A 61 12.99 -3.21 1.56
C VAL A 61 11.72 -2.95 2.39
N CYS A 62 11.60 -3.53 3.58
CA CYS A 62 10.47 -3.25 4.48
C CYS A 62 10.40 -1.77 4.85
N LEU A 63 11.54 -1.16 5.14
CA LEU A 63 11.63 0.24 5.51
C LEU A 63 11.19 1.16 4.37
N ILE A 64 11.69 0.95 3.14
CA ILE A 64 11.29 1.79 2.00
C ILE A 64 9.80 1.65 1.67
N CYS A 65 9.21 0.44 1.79
CA CYS A 65 7.78 0.24 1.64
C CYS A 65 7.01 1.06 2.68
N ALA A 66 7.32 0.87 3.96
CA ALA A 66 6.61 1.54 5.06
C ALA A 66 6.78 3.07 5.04
N LEU A 67 7.97 3.57 4.68
CA LEU A 67 8.21 5.00 4.51
C LEU A 67 7.47 5.58 3.31
N SER A 68 7.43 4.86 2.20
CA SER A 68 6.64 5.27 1.02
C SER A 68 5.17 5.41 1.36
N ASP A 69 4.60 4.43 2.05
CA ASP A 69 3.21 4.50 2.50
C ASP A 69 3.00 5.66 3.48
N ALA A 70 3.92 5.87 4.42
CA ALA A 70 3.82 6.98 5.37
C ALA A 70 3.81 8.34 4.65
N VAL A 71 4.66 8.52 3.64
CA VAL A 71 4.67 9.75 2.82
C VAL A 71 3.36 9.91 2.06
N LEU A 72 2.85 8.87 1.44
CA LEU A 72 1.60 8.91 0.66
C LEU A 72 0.38 9.12 1.56
N ILE A 73 0.33 8.48 2.73
CA ILE A 73 -0.74 8.68 3.73
C ILE A 73 -0.74 10.13 4.21
N LEU A 74 0.44 10.66 4.59
CA LEU A 74 0.55 12.06 5.02
C LEU A 74 0.19 13.03 3.90
N ALA A 75 0.62 12.78 2.67
CA ALA A 75 0.24 13.57 1.50
C ALA A 75 -1.28 13.58 1.29
N GLY A 76 -1.95 12.44 1.49
CA GLY A 76 -3.42 12.34 1.42
C GLY A 76 -4.11 13.09 2.54
N VAL A 77 -3.67 12.91 3.77
CA VAL A 77 -4.30 13.50 4.97
C VAL A 77 -4.10 15.02 5.01
N LEU A 78 -2.90 15.50 4.69
CA LEU A 78 -2.56 16.93 4.77
C LEU A 78 -2.80 17.70 3.47
N GLY A 79 -2.64 17.05 2.32
CA GLY A 79 -2.60 17.68 1.00
C GLY A 79 -3.64 17.17 0.02
N LEU A 80 -4.78 16.62 0.46
CA LEU A 80 -5.78 15.99 -0.41
C LEU A 80 -6.24 16.89 -1.58
N LYS A 81 -6.44 18.19 -1.34
CA LYS A 81 -6.86 19.13 -2.40
C LYS A 81 -5.82 19.26 -3.50
N GLN A 82 -4.55 19.40 -3.12
CA GLN A 82 -3.43 19.50 -4.05
C GLN A 82 -3.20 18.18 -4.78
N ALA A 83 -3.29 17.07 -4.05
CA ALA A 83 -3.15 15.73 -4.61
C ALA A 83 -4.25 15.44 -5.65
N THR A 84 -5.51 15.77 -5.36
CA THR A 84 -6.62 15.58 -6.30
C THR A 84 -6.48 16.45 -7.56
N ALA A 85 -5.83 17.60 -7.47
CA ALA A 85 -5.57 18.46 -8.64
C ALA A 85 -4.43 17.93 -9.53
N LEU A 86 -3.43 17.27 -8.94
CA LEU A 86 -2.26 16.76 -9.67
C LEU A 86 -2.48 15.35 -10.24
N LEU A 87 -3.27 14.51 -9.57
CA LEU A 87 -3.50 13.11 -9.98
C LEU A 87 -4.01 12.96 -11.42
N PRO A 88 -4.98 13.77 -11.92
CA PRO A 88 -5.44 13.66 -13.30
C PRO A 88 -4.34 13.89 -14.35
N MET A 89 -3.34 14.72 -14.02
CA MET A 89 -2.20 14.99 -14.92
C MET A 89 -1.17 13.85 -14.89
N LEU A 90 -1.02 13.19 -13.74
CA LEU A 90 -0.06 12.09 -13.56
C LEU A 90 -0.65 10.73 -13.95
N GLU A 91 -1.97 10.58 -13.93
CA GLU A 91 -2.66 9.31 -14.16
C GLU A 91 -2.23 8.63 -15.47
N PRO A 92 -2.17 9.27 -16.65
CA PRO A 92 -1.73 8.60 -17.86
C PRO A 92 -0.29 8.09 -17.78
N ALA A 93 0.63 8.88 -17.21
CA ALA A 93 2.03 8.50 -17.05
C ALA A 93 2.19 7.31 -16.09
N LEU A 94 1.50 7.33 -14.94
CA LEU A 94 1.48 6.24 -13.98
C LEU A 94 0.82 4.99 -14.54
N ARG A 95 -0.27 5.15 -15.30
CA ARG A 95 -1.01 4.06 -15.91
C ARG A 95 -0.16 3.32 -16.94
N TYR A 96 0.37 4.01 -17.92
CA TYR A 96 1.15 3.37 -19.00
C TYR A 96 2.55 2.97 -18.54
N GLY A 97 3.23 3.82 -17.77
CA GLY A 97 4.55 3.52 -17.20
C GLY A 97 4.50 2.37 -16.20
N GLY A 98 3.51 2.37 -15.32
CA GLY A 98 3.26 1.28 -14.37
C GLY A 98 2.91 -0.03 -15.08
N ALA A 99 2.01 -0.01 -16.07
CA ALA A 99 1.67 -1.20 -16.85
C ALA A 99 2.88 -1.78 -17.58
N ALA A 100 3.69 -0.94 -18.24
CA ALA A 100 4.91 -1.38 -18.93
C ALA A 100 5.91 -2.04 -17.97
N PHE A 101 6.13 -1.40 -16.80
CA PHE A 101 6.99 -1.95 -15.75
C PHE A 101 6.47 -3.29 -15.21
N LEU A 102 5.18 -3.41 -14.93
CA LEU A 102 4.56 -4.64 -14.43
C LEU A 102 4.59 -5.77 -15.47
N ILE A 103 4.40 -5.45 -16.76
CA ILE A 103 4.54 -6.43 -17.85
C ILE A 103 5.97 -6.96 -17.90
N TRP A 104 6.95 -6.06 -17.87
CA TRP A 104 8.38 -6.42 -17.88
C TRP A 104 8.76 -7.27 -16.67
N TYR A 105 8.34 -6.84 -15.46
CA TYR A 105 8.66 -7.56 -14.22
C TYR A 105 7.95 -8.93 -14.17
N GLY A 106 6.71 -9.02 -14.62
CA GLY A 106 5.98 -10.29 -14.76
C GLY A 106 6.66 -11.25 -15.73
N ALA A 107 7.11 -10.75 -16.88
CA ALA A 107 7.87 -11.55 -17.85
C ALA A 107 9.19 -12.08 -17.25
N ARG A 108 9.92 -11.24 -16.51
CA ARG A 108 11.13 -11.64 -15.78
C ARG A 108 10.84 -12.73 -14.74
N SER A 109 9.75 -12.61 -13.99
CA SER A 109 9.32 -13.61 -13.01
C SER A 109 8.93 -14.93 -13.68
N LEU A 110 8.21 -14.89 -14.81
CA LEU A 110 7.86 -16.09 -15.57
C LEU A 110 9.11 -16.78 -16.12
N LEU A 111 10.06 -16.05 -16.69
CA LEU A 111 11.33 -16.61 -17.16
C LEU A 111 12.11 -17.26 -16.01
N SER A 112 12.09 -16.67 -14.81
CA SER A 112 12.65 -17.28 -13.59
C SER A 112 11.96 -18.60 -13.27
N ALA A 113 10.62 -18.65 -13.30
CA ALA A 113 9.85 -19.85 -13.06
C ALA A 113 10.17 -20.99 -14.05
N LEU A 114 10.41 -20.66 -15.32
CA LEU A 114 10.72 -21.64 -16.36
C LEU A 114 12.17 -22.14 -16.32
N ARG A 115 13.12 -21.30 -15.87
CA ARG A 115 14.57 -21.60 -15.82
C ARG A 115 15.04 -22.22 -14.51
N SER A 116 14.19 -22.38 -13.51
CA SER A 116 14.57 -22.72 -12.13
C SER A 116 15.03 -24.17 -11.88
N SER A 117 15.69 -24.82 -12.83
CA SER A 117 16.55 -25.98 -12.53
C SER A 117 17.89 -25.59 -11.87
N GLU A 118 18.31 -24.32 -11.95
CA GLU A 118 19.56 -23.81 -11.39
C GLU A 118 19.41 -22.93 -10.13
N ALA A 119 18.18 -22.62 -9.69
CA ALA A 119 17.92 -21.65 -8.65
C ALA A 119 18.21 -22.14 -7.22
N LEU A 120 18.68 -23.36 -7.04
CA LEU A 120 19.06 -23.92 -5.72
C LEU A 120 20.51 -23.69 -5.31
N ALA A 121 21.32 -23.08 -6.12
CA ALA A 121 22.60 -22.56 -5.65
C ALA A 121 22.33 -21.30 -4.80
N VAL A 122 21.76 -21.50 -3.61
CA VAL A 122 21.79 -20.51 -2.55
C VAL A 122 23.26 -20.27 -2.24
N GLY A 123 23.86 -19.28 -2.90
CA GLY A 123 25.20 -18.83 -2.58
C GLY A 123 26.15 -18.48 -3.71
N THR A 124 25.85 -18.70 -5.00
CA THR A 124 26.88 -18.51 -6.05
C THR A 124 26.48 -17.73 -7.31
N ALA A 125 25.24 -17.32 -7.50
CA ALA A 125 24.90 -16.38 -8.56
C ALA A 125 24.51 -15.05 -7.91
N GLY A 126 25.24 -13.99 -8.16
CA GLY A 126 25.17 -12.67 -7.53
C GLY A 126 23.75 -12.26 -7.15
N GLY A 127 23.49 -12.20 -5.85
CA GLY A 127 22.22 -11.69 -5.32
C GLY A 127 21.98 -10.28 -5.89
N ALA A 128 20.73 -9.89 -6.05
CA ALA A 128 20.39 -8.52 -6.45
C ALA A 128 21.10 -7.54 -5.52
N THR A 129 21.68 -6.49 -6.08
CA THR A 129 22.31 -5.47 -5.23
C THR A 129 21.27 -4.78 -4.37
N LEU A 130 21.69 -4.19 -3.26
CA LEU A 130 20.79 -3.37 -2.43
C LEU A 130 20.09 -2.30 -3.28
N SER A 131 20.84 -1.65 -4.16
CA SER A 131 20.31 -0.62 -5.06
C SER A 131 19.22 -1.18 -5.97
N ASP A 132 19.46 -2.33 -6.61
CA ASP A 132 18.45 -2.96 -7.49
C ASP A 132 17.17 -3.32 -6.72
N SER A 133 17.34 -3.83 -5.49
CA SER A 133 16.20 -4.19 -4.64
C SER A 133 15.40 -2.96 -4.25
N LEU A 134 16.05 -1.86 -3.87
CA LEU A 134 15.37 -0.62 -3.49
C LEU A 134 14.70 0.07 -4.68
N VAL A 135 15.38 0.13 -5.84
CA VAL A 135 14.81 0.70 -7.07
C VAL A 135 13.59 -0.10 -7.51
N THR A 136 13.68 -1.43 -7.51
CA THR A 136 12.55 -2.30 -7.85
C THR A 136 11.38 -2.10 -6.89
N CYS A 137 11.65 -2.06 -5.58
CA CYS A 137 10.62 -1.83 -4.57
C CYS A 137 9.95 -0.46 -4.73
N ALA A 138 10.75 0.59 -4.92
CA ALA A 138 10.25 1.94 -5.18
C ALA A 138 9.41 1.98 -6.47
N ALA A 139 9.85 1.36 -7.55
CA ALA A 139 9.09 1.31 -8.79
C ALA A 139 7.75 0.56 -8.62
N LEU A 140 7.72 -0.57 -7.90
CA LEU A 140 6.49 -1.31 -7.60
C LEU A 140 5.48 -0.51 -6.76
N THR A 141 5.96 0.42 -5.95
CA THR A 141 5.12 1.30 -5.14
C THR A 141 4.69 2.53 -5.93
N TRP A 142 5.65 3.32 -6.40
CA TRP A 142 5.40 4.66 -6.95
C TRP A 142 4.88 4.68 -8.39
N LEU A 143 5.10 3.62 -9.18
CA LEU A 143 4.52 3.47 -10.51
C LEU A 143 3.14 2.77 -10.49
N ASN A 144 2.64 2.41 -9.31
CA ASN A 144 1.33 1.79 -9.16
C ASN A 144 0.26 2.87 -8.91
N PRO A 145 -0.64 3.18 -9.86
CA PRO A 145 -1.66 4.20 -9.66
C PRO A 145 -2.66 3.85 -8.55
N HIS A 146 -2.91 2.56 -8.27
CA HIS A 146 -3.80 2.14 -7.18
C HIS A 146 -3.29 2.60 -5.80
N VAL A 147 -1.98 2.67 -5.61
CA VAL A 147 -1.41 3.15 -4.34
C VAL A 147 -1.86 4.58 -4.03
N TYR A 148 -1.92 5.45 -5.04
CA TYR A 148 -2.40 6.82 -4.86
C TYR A 148 -3.90 6.88 -4.58
N LEU A 149 -4.69 6.01 -5.22
CA LEU A 149 -6.13 5.92 -4.97
C LEU A 149 -6.40 5.47 -3.53
N ASP A 150 -5.69 4.45 -3.07
CA ASP A 150 -5.90 3.86 -1.75
C ASP A 150 -5.32 4.72 -0.63
N THR A 151 -4.08 5.19 -0.77
CA THR A 151 -3.40 5.91 0.32
C THR A 151 -3.68 7.40 0.30
N VAL A 152 -3.67 8.05 -0.86
CA VAL A 152 -3.85 9.51 -0.93
C VAL A 152 -5.33 9.86 -0.95
N LEU A 153 -6.14 9.23 -1.82
CA LEU A 153 -7.54 9.60 -1.97
C LEU A 153 -8.41 8.95 -0.89
N LEU A 154 -8.37 7.64 -0.75
CA LEU A 154 -9.29 6.93 0.14
C LEU A 154 -8.94 7.20 1.62
N ILE A 155 -7.69 6.94 2.05
CA ILE A 155 -7.25 7.22 3.42
C ILE A 155 -7.40 8.70 3.74
N GLY A 156 -6.99 9.61 2.82
CA GLY A 156 -7.13 11.05 3.01
C GLY A 156 -8.58 11.51 3.14
N SER A 157 -9.51 10.94 2.36
CA SER A 157 -10.93 11.29 2.44
C SER A 157 -11.58 10.81 3.75
N VAL A 158 -11.24 9.62 4.23
CA VAL A 158 -11.76 9.07 5.48
C VAL A 158 -11.18 9.82 6.68
N ALA A 159 -9.91 10.19 6.66
CA ALA A 159 -9.28 10.98 7.72
C ALA A 159 -10.05 12.29 8.00
N ARG A 160 -10.63 12.91 6.97
CA ARG A 160 -11.45 14.15 7.12
C ARG A 160 -12.75 13.96 7.89
N GLN A 161 -13.20 12.73 8.10
CA GLN A 161 -14.35 12.45 8.95
C GLN A 161 -14.02 12.60 10.45
N PHE A 162 -12.75 12.81 10.80
CA PHE A 162 -12.24 12.99 12.16
C PHE A 162 -11.58 14.37 12.35
N PRO A 163 -12.36 15.49 12.30
CA PRO A 163 -11.81 16.85 12.37
C PRO A 163 -10.96 17.07 13.61
N GLY A 164 -9.74 17.60 13.42
CA GLY A 164 -8.76 17.83 14.48
C GLY A 164 -8.04 16.57 14.99
N ARG A 165 -8.31 15.39 14.39
CA ARG A 165 -7.69 14.11 14.73
C ARG A 165 -7.19 13.34 13.51
N GLU A 166 -7.07 14.02 12.38
CA GLU A 166 -6.64 13.42 11.11
C GLU A 166 -5.23 12.80 11.23
N LEU A 167 -4.34 13.45 12.00
CA LEU A 167 -3.00 12.91 12.25
C LEU A 167 -3.01 11.66 13.14
N VAL A 168 -3.97 11.54 14.06
CA VAL A 168 -4.14 10.33 14.88
C VAL A 168 -4.58 9.16 14.01
N PHE A 169 -5.50 9.41 13.08
CA PHE A 169 -5.91 8.44 12.08
C PHE A 169 -4.74 8.03 11.17
N ALA A 170 -3.98 8.99 10.65
CA ALA A 170 -2.79 8.75 9.84
C ALA A 170 -1.74 7.92 10.58
N ALA A 171 -1.49 8.23 11.88
CA ALA A 171 -0.57 7.47 12.71
C ALA A 171 -0.99 6.00 12.83
N GLY A 172 -2.30 5.72 12.98
CA GLY A 172 -2.83 4.35 12.97
C GLY A 172 -2.54 3.64 11.66
N ALA A 173 -2.87 4.26 10.51
CA ALA A 173 -2.63 3.69 9.19
C ALA A 173 -1.14 3.47 8.90
N MET A 174 -0.27 4.41 9.27
CA MET A 174 1.18 4.26 9.14
C MET A 174 1.71 3.12 10.01
N THR A 175 1.24 2.99 11.25
CA THR A 175 1.63 1.88 12.12
C THR A 175 1.24 0.54 11.51
N ALA A 176 0.06 0.44 10.89
CA ALA A 176 -0.37 -0.77 10.17
C ALA A 176 0.61 -1.13 9.04
N SER A 177 1.05 -0.15 8.25
CA SER A 177 2.03 -0.35 7.17
C SER A 177 3.36 -0.87 7.71
N PHE A 178 3.92 -0.24 8.74
CA PHE A 178 5.16 -0.71 9.35
C PHE A 178 5.04 -2.14 9.87
N LEU A 179 4.01 -2.43 10.67
CA LEU A 179 3.81 -3.76 11.22
C LEU A 179 3.59 -4.82 10.13
N PHE A 180 2.85 -4.47 9.09
CA PHE A 180 2.58 -5.39 7.99
C PHE A 180 3.84 -5.71 7.20
N PHE A 181 4.60 -4.73 6.72
CA PHE A 181 5.79 -5.01 5.90
C PHE A 181 6.89 -5.70 6.68
N PHE A 182 7.15 -5.27 7.92
CA PHE A 182 8.12 -5.97 8.76
C PHE A 182 7.63 -7.37 9.14
N GLY A 183 6.35 -7.53 9.44
CA GLY A 183 5.73 -8.84 9.68
C GLY A 183 5.83 -9.76 8.47
N LEU A 184 5.52 -9.26 7.26
CA LEU A 184 5.61 -10.02 6.01
C LEU A 184 7.06 -10.38 5.68
N GLY A 185 7.99 -9.41 5.70
CA GLY A 185 9.38 -9.62 5.33
C GLY A 185 10.11 -10.57 6.26
N TYR A 186 9.99 -10.35 7.58
CA TYR A 186 10.64 -11.22 8.56
C TYR A 186 9.85 -12.51 8.82
N GLY A 187 8.52 -12.49 8.72
CA GLY A 187 7.67 -13.67 8.83
C GLY A 187 7.87 -14.67 7.70
N ALA A 188 8.27 -14.20 6.52
CA ALA A 188 8.58 -15.04 5.37
C ALA A 188 9.60 -16.17 5.68
N ARG A 189 10.50 -15.94 6.63
CA ARG A 189 11.47 -16.97 7.07
C ARG A 189 10.81 -18.25 7.57
N TRP A 190 9.62 -18.17 8.15
CA TRP A 190 8.89 -19.35 8.63
C TRP A 190 8.37 -20.22 7.50
N LEU A 191 8.22 -19.65 6.31
CA LEU A 191 7.82 -20.37 5.10
C LEU A 191 9.01 -21.02 4.38
N ARG A 192 10.27 -20.74 4.77
CA ARG A 192 11.47 -21.29 4.12
C ARG A 192 11.50 -22.81 4.01
N PRO A 193 11.05 -23.60 5.01
CA PRO A 193 11.01 -25.06 4.86
C PRO A 193 10.16 -25.50 3.67
N LEU A 194 9.05 -24.78 3.39
CA LEU A 194 8.19 -25.03 2.24
C LEU A 194 8.89 -24.68 0.91
N PHE A 195 9.84 -23.74 0.94
CA PHE A 195 10.62 -23.29 -0.21
C PHE A 195 11.98 -24.00 -0.36
N ALA A 196 12.21 -25.08 0.40
CA ALA A 196 13.31 -26.00 0.16
C ALA A 196 13.11 -26.78 -1.16
N ASP A 197 11.88 -26.98 -1.61
CA ASP A 197 11.54 -27.60 -2.91
C ASP A 197 11.60 -26.52 -4.03
N PRO A 198 12.35 -26.76 -5.13
CA PRO A 198 12.38 -25.93 -6.33
C PRO A 198 11.00 -25.65 -6.92
N ARG A 199 10.05 -26.57 -6.76
CA ARG A 199 8.67 -26.41 -7.24
C ARG A 199 7.97 -25.24 -6.57
N SER A 200 8.21 -25.03 -5.26
CA SER A 200 7.62 -23.91 -4.52
C SER A 200 8.04 -22.56 -5.09
N TRP A 201 9.31 -22.42 -5.50
CA TRP A 201 9.81 -21.21 -6.16
C TRP A 201 9.17 -20.98 -7.53
N ARG A 202 9.02 -22.05 -8.34
CA ARG A 202 8.32 -21.95 -9.62
C ARG A 202 6.88 -21.50 -9.45
N ILE A 203 6.17 -22.06 -8.47
CA ILE A 203 4.79 -21.68 -8.15
C ILE A 203 4.75 -20.21 -7.70
N LEU A 204 5.63 -19.79 -6.80
CA LEU A 204 5.70 -18.40 -6.35
C LEU A 204 5.96 -17.44 -7.52
N ASP A 205 6.98 -17.73 -8.35
CA ASP A 205 7.32 -16.89 -9.49
C ASP A 205 6.19 -16.86 -10.54
N GLY A 206 5.47 -17.96 -10.72
CA GLY A 206 4.26 -18.03 -11.54
C GLY A 206 3.12 -17.18 -10.99
N ILE A 207 2.86 -17.24 -9.68
CA ILE A 207 1.86 -16.41 -9.00
C ILE A 207 2.25 -14.92 -9.13
N VAL A 208 3.53 -14.58 -8.91
CA VAL A 208 4.03 -13.21 -9.06
C VAL A 208 3.80 -12.73 -10.50
N ALA A 209 4.17 -13.50 -11.51
CA ALA A 209 3.97 -13.15 -12.92
C ALA A 209 2.48 -12.93 -13.25
N ALA A 210 1.62 -13.86 -12.83
CA ALA A 210 0.17 -13.76 -13.04
C ALA A 210 -0.42 -12.51 -12.35
N THR A 211 -0.03 -12.24 -11.12
CA THR A 211 -0.46 -11.05 -10.37
C THR A 211 -0.03 -9.76 -11.06
N MET A 212 1.26 -9.67 -11.50
CA MET A 212 1.77 -8.50 -12.22
C MET A 212 0.99 -8.23 -13.51
N TRP A 213 0.75 -9.28 -14.29
CA TRP A 213 0.01 -9.15 -15.55
C TRP A 213 -1.48 -8.85 -15.33
N ALA A 214 -2.10 -9.42 -14.30
CA ALA A 214 -3.48 -9.09 -13.94
C ALA A 214 -3.63 -7.60 -13.57
N ILE A 215 -2.69 -7.07 -12.77
CA ILE A 215 -2.67 -5.64 -12.41
C ILE A 215 -2.39 -4.79 -13.66
N ALA A 216 -1.39 -5.14 -14.48
CA ALA A 216 -1.10 -4.43 -15.72
C ALA A 216 -2.30 -4.35 -16.67
N PHE A 217 -3.00 -5.48 -16.83
CA PHE A 217 -4.20 -5.56 -17.65
C PHE A 217 -5.34 -4.69 -17.11
N LYS A 218 -5.57 -4.71 -15.79
CA LYS A 218 -6.54 -3.85 -15.13
C LYS A 218 -6.20 -2.38 -15.36
N LEU A 219 -4.92 -1.98 -15.22
CA LEU A 219 -4.45 -0.62 -15.48
C LEU A 219 -4.71 -0.18 -16.93
N LEU A 220 -4.43 -1.04 -17.91
CA LEU A 220 -4.63 -0.73 -19.33
C LEU A 220 -6.10 -0.60 -19.71
N ARG A 221 -7.00 -1.34 -19.05
CA ARG A 221 -8.44 -1.22 -19.28
C ARG A 221 -9.10 0.01 -18.66
N GLY A 222 -8.41 0.70 -17.77
CA GLY A 222 -8.94 1.93 -17.15
C GLY A 222 -9.57 1.73 -15.78
N GLY A 223 -9.25 0.62 -15.07
CA GLY A 223 -9.64 0.37 -13.69
C GLY A 223 -11.07 -0.08 -13.56
#